data_18c26d231d8674c880d349c898516590
#
_entry.id   18c26d231d8674c880d349c898516590
#
_cell.length_a   1.000
_cell.length_b   1.000
_cell.length_c   1.000
_cell.angle_alpha   90.00
_cell.angle_beta   90.00
_cell.angle_gamma   90.00
#
_symmetry.space_group_name_H-M   'P 1'
#
loop_
_entity.id
_entity.type
_entity.pdbx_description
1 polymer ?
#
loop_
_entity_poly.entity_id
_entity_poly.type
_entity_poly.pdbx_seq_one_letter_code
_entity_poly.pdbx_strand_id
1 'polypeptide(L)'
;MEIFGIPSQALFGQLLIGLINGSFYALLSLGLAVIFGLLNIINFTHGAQYMLGAFVAYLSLTKLGINYWVSLILTPILVGATGMLIERTMLKQLYKLDHLYGLLLTFGLALIIQGLFRHEFGSSGMPYPVPEVFKGAYNTGFMFLPKYRAWVIVASLIVCLSTWYVIERTKLGAYLRAATENPSLVQAFGVNVPRMITLTYGFGVGLAAFAGVMAAPIYQVNPTMGADIIIVVFAVVVIGGMGSIMGAILTGFGLGLVEGLTKVFYPEASSTVIFIIMTIVLLIKPAGLFGTQK
;
A
#
# COMPACT_ATOMS: atom_id res chain seq x y z
N MET A 1 0.58 -30.81 -18.46
CA MET A 1 1.93 -30.31 -18.80
C MET A 1 2.64 -30.02 -17.48
N GLU A 2 3.79 -30.58 -17.27
CA GLU A 2 4.59 -30.36 -16.05
C GLU A 2 5.80 -29.47 -16.38
N ILE A 3 6.12 -28.58 -15.48
CA ILE A 3 7.28 -27.68 -15.55
C ILE A 3 8.07 -27.93 -14.27
N PHE A 4 9.31 -28.41 -14.38
CA PHE A 4 10.13 -28.81 -13.23
C PHE A 4 9.47 -29.85 -12.29
N GLY A 5 8.69 -30.80 -12.84
CA GLY A 5 7.96 -31.80 -12.06
C GLY A 5 6.71 -31.29 -11.32
N ILE A 6 6.30 -30.03 -11.61
CA ILE A 6 5.12 -29.39 -11.00
C ILE A 6 4.04 -29.23 -12.07
N PRO A 7 2.76 -29.51 -11.77
CA PRO A 7 1.67 -29.24 -12.68
C PRO A 7 1.64 -27.75 -13.06
N SER A 8 1.60 -27.45 -14.36
CA SER A 8 1.59 -26.06 -14.86
C SER A 8 0.46 -25.21 -14.24
N GLN A 9 -0.69 -25.81 -13.94
CA GLN A 9 -1.80 -25.15 -13.25
C GLN A 9 -1.42 -24.64 -11.85
N ALA A 10 -0.67 -25.44 -11.08
CA ALA A 10 -0.22 -25.05 -9.74
C ALA A 10 0.79 -23.90 -9.81
N LEU A 11 1.75 -23.97 -10.73
CA LEU A 11 2.75 -22.92 -10.92
C LEU A 11 2.10 -21.58 -11.32
N PHE A 12 1.30 -21.58 -12.39
CA PHE A 12 0.64 -20.37 -12.86
C PHE A 12 -0.41 -19.83 -11.86
N GLY A 13 -1.09 -20.74 -11.14
CA GLY A 13 -2.03 -20.37 -10.08
C GLY A 13 -1.34 -19.61 -8.94
N GLN A 14 -0.19 -20.10 -8.47
CA GLN A 14 0.57 -19.41 -7.40
C GLN A 14 1.25 -18.14 -7.89
N LEU A 15 1.74 -18.09 -9.13
CA LEU A 15 2.24 -16.84 -9.73
C LEU A 15 1.14 -15.78 -9.80
N LEU A 16 -0.08 -16.16 -10.16
CA LEU A 16 -1.22 -15.24 -10.17
C LEU A 16 -1.55 -14.72 -8.77
N ILE A 17 -1.59 -15.60 -7.77
CA ILE A 17 -1.81 -15.21 -6.38
C ILE A 17 -0.68 -14.27 -5.93
N GLY A 18 0.57 -14.60 -6.26
CA GLY A 18 1.71 -13.74 -5.98
C GLY A 18 1.60 -12.37 -6.65
N LEU A 19 1.12 -12.31 -7.88
CA LEU A 19 0.89 -11.04 -8.59
C LEU A 19 -0.22 -10.20 -7.96
N ILE A 20 -1.27 -10.83 -7.42
CA ILE A 20 -2.33 -10.15 -6.68
C ILE A 20 -1.80 -9.59 -5.36
N ASN A 21 -1.07 -10.39 -4.58
CA ASN A 21 -0.41 -9.92 -3.36
C ASN A 21 0.56 -8.78 -3.68
N GLY A 22 1.36 -8.94 -4.75
CA GLY A 22 2.26 -7.91 -5.26
C GLY A 22 1.56 -6.61 -5.66
N SER A 23 0.33 -6.68 -6.16
CA SER A 23 -0.50 -5.51 -6.45
C SER A 23 -0.81 -4.69 -5.19
N PHE A 24 -1.17 -5.36 -4.09
CA PHE A 24 -1.40 -4.71 -2.80
C PHE A 24 -0.09 -4.21 -2.18
N TYR A 25 0.98 -5.00 -2.27
CA TYR A 25 2.31 -4.57 -1.83
C TYR A 25 2.76 -3.32 -2.57
N ALA A 26 2.63 -3.27 -3.88
CA ALA A 26 3.01 -2.12 -4.69
C ALA A 26 2.20 -0.87 -4.37
N LEU A 27 0.86 -0.97 -4.27
CA LEU A 27 -0.01 0.17 -3.94
C LEU A 27 0.28 0.74 -2.56
N LEU A 28 0.37 -0.13 -1.54
CA LEU A 28 0.63 0.30 -0.17
C LEU A 28 2.04 0.85 -0.02
N SER A 29 3.03 0.18 -0.59
CA SER A 29 4.42 0.64 -0.56
C SER A 29 4.61 1.95 -1.30
N LEU A 30 3.89 2.15 -2.41
CA LEU A 30 3.88 3.41 -3.15
C LEU A 30 3.35 4.56 -2.28
N GLY A 31 2.21 4.36 -1.61
CA GLY A 31 1.65 5.36 -0.69
C GLY A 31 2.61 5.69 0.45
N LEU A 32 3.24 4.67 1.03
CA LEU A 32 4.22 4.84 2.09
C LEU A 32 5.50 5.51 1.58
N ALA A 33 5.99 5.17 0.38
CA ALA A 33 7.17 5.78 -0.24
C ALA A 33 6.96 7.27 -0.55
N VAL A 34 5.75 7.65 -0.98
CA VAL A 34 5.35 9.05 -1.21
C VAL A 34 5.38 9.84 0.11
N ILE A 35 4.86 9.27 1.19
CA ILE A 35 4.86 9.90 2.52
C ILE A 35 6.29 10.01 3.05
N PHE A 36 7.04 8.91 3.01
CA PHE A 36 8.41 8.86 3.54
C PHE A 36 9.35 9.78 2.77
N GLY A 37 9.24 9.82 1.44
CA GLY A 37 10.08 10.67 0.59
C GLY A 37 9.96 12.17 0.90
N LEU A 38 8.86 12.60 1.54
CA LEU A 38 8.63 14.00 1.94
C LEU A 38 8.95 14.30 3.40
N LEU A 39 8.58 13.38 4.29
CA LEU A 39 8.57 13.63 5.73
C LEU A 39 9.72 12.94 6.47
N ASN A 40 10.38 11.98 5.83
CA ASN A 40 11.31 11.06 6.49
C ASN A 40 10.73 10.40 7.75
N ILE A 41 9.41 10.27 7.83
CA ILE A 41 8.70 9.64 8.95
C ILE A 41 8.15 8.30 8.51
N ILE A 42 8.44 7.28 9.29
CA ILE A 42 7.87 5.94 9.14
C ILE A 42 6.44 5.98 9.65
N ASN A 43 5.46 5.77 8.76
CA ASN A 43 4.04 5.83 9.11
C ASN A 43 3.45 4.43 9.32
N PHE A 44 3.44 3.95 10.55
CA PHE A 44 2.76 2.68 10.89
C PHE A 44 1.23 2.76 10.84
N THR A 45 0.64 3.96 10.94
CA THR A 45 -0.80 4.14 10.77
C THR A 45 -1.26 3.74 9.35
N HIS A 46 -0.33 3.63 8.39
CA HIS A 46 -0.64 3.31 6.99
C HIS A 46 -1.39 1.98 6.83
N GLY A 47 -1.03 0.95 7.62
CA GLY A 47 -1.79 -0.30 7.68
C GLY A 47 -3.21 -0.11 8.24
N ALA A 48 -3.36 0.68 9.30
CA ALA A 48 -4.68 1.01 9.83
C ALA A 48 -5.52 1.82 8.82
N GLN A 49 -4.91 2.69 8.01
CA GLN A 49 -5.56 3.45 6.95
C GLN A 49 -6.03 2.56 5.79
N TYR A 50 -5.27 1.52 5.46
CA TYR A 50 -5.71 0.46 4.55
C TYR A 50 -6.94 -0.29 5.09
N MET A 51 -6.91 -0.69 6.35
CA MET A 51 -8.05 -1.29 7.05
C MET A 51 -9.25 -0.34 7.04
N LEU A 52 -9.06 0.94 7.37
CA LEU A 52 -10.12 1.97 7.30
C LEU A 52 -10.73 2.04 5.91
N GLY A 53 -9.93 1.94 4.85
CA GLY A 53 -10.41 1.89 3.47
C GLY A 53 -11.40 0.74 3.24
N ALA A 54 -11.07 -0.46 3.68
CA ALA A 54 -11.95 -1.62 3.59
C ALA A 54 -13.24 -1.44 4.42
N PHE A 55 -13.12 -0.94 5.67
CA PHE A 55 -14.28 -0.71 6.55
C PHE A 55 -15.20 0.39 6.03
N VAL A 56 -14.65 1.52 5.56
CA VAL A 56 -15.47 2.61 5.00
C VAL A 56 -16.23 2.12 3.77
N ALA A 57 -15.60 1.33 2.88
CA ALA A 57 -16.29 0.73 1.76
C ALA A 57 -17.40 -0.24 2.21
N TYR A 58 -17.12 -1.10 3.19
CA TYR A 58 -18.09 -2.04 3.76
C TYR A 58 -19.29 -1.31 4.38
N LEU A 59 -19.04 -0.30 5.21
CA LEU A 59 -20.11 0.49 5.86
C LEU A 59 -20.89 1.31 4.84
N SER A 60 -20.23 1.87 3.84
CA SER A 60 -20.89 2.59 2.74
C SER A 60 -21.85 1.70 1.97
N LEU A 61 -21.48 0.46 1.71
CA LEU A 61 -22.35 -0.51 1.05
C LEU A 61 -23.51 -0.95 1.95
N THR A 62 -23.19 -1.37 3.19
CA THR A 62 -24.19 -2.01 4.08
C THR A 62 -25.15 -1.04 4.74
N LYS A 63 -24.73 0.19 5.03
CA LYS A 63 -25.53 1.21 5.71
C LYS A 63 -26.15 2.24 4.77
N LEU A 64 -25.44 2.57 3.67
CA LEU A 64 -25.85 3.65 2.76
C LEU A 64 -26.22 3.15 1.36
N GLY A 65 -26.04 1.85 1.07
CA GLY A 65 -26.30 1.28 -0.26
C GLY A 65 -25.35 1.80 -1.35
N ILE A 66 -24.22 2.42 -0.97
CA ILE A 66 -23.25 2.96 -1.91
C ILE A 66 -22.52 1.81 -2.58
N ASN A 67 -22.55 1.77 -3.91
CA ASN A 67 -21.93 0.70 -4.67
C ASN A 67 -20.39 0.77 -4.67
N TYR A 68 -19.75 -0.31 -5.08
CA TYR A 68 -18.29 -0.47 -5.14
C TYR A 68 -17.59 0.67 -5.90
N TRP A 69 -18.12 1.09 -7.05
CA TRP A 69 -17.48 2.08 -7.93
C TRP A 69 -17.42 3.47 -7.28
N VAL A 70 -18.49 3.86 -6.62
CA VAL A 70 -18.52 5.12 -5.86
C VAL A 70 -17.60 5.01 -4.65
N SER A 71 -17.61 3.88 -3.94
CA SER A 71 -16.71 3.63 -2.80
C SER A 71 -15.24 3.67 -3.22
N LEU A 72 -14.89 3.21 -4.42
CA LEU A 72 -13.52 3.22 -4.94
C LEU A 72 -12.93 4.65 -5.08
N ILE A 73 -13.80 5.66 -5.25
CA ILE A 73 -13.40 7.08 -5.33
C ILE A 73 -13.62 7.79 -3.99
N LEU A 74 -14.77 7.60 -3.38
CA LEU A 74 -15.18 8.32 -2.17
C LEU A 74 -14.32 7.93 -0.97
N THR A 75 -14.05 6.64 -0.79
CA THR A 75 -13.30 6.13 0.36
C THR A 75 -11.86 6.68 0.44
N PRO A 76 -11.05 6.67 -0.64
CA PRO A 76 -9.74 7.30 -0.64
C PRO A 76 -9.77 8.78 -0.24
N ILE A 77 -10.79 9.52 -0.67
CA ILE A 77 -10.95 10.93 -0.31
C ILE A 77 -11.27 11.08 1.18
N LEU A 78 -12.21 10.31 1.70
CA LEU A 78 -12.59 10.37 3.12
C LEU A 78 -11.45 9.96 4.04
N VAL A 79 -10.81 8.82 3.77
CA VAL A 79 -9.70 8.33 4.59
C VAL A 79 -8.45 9.19 4.37
N GLY A 80 -8.22 9.69 3.16
CA GLY A 80 -7.18 10.68 2.88
C GLY A 80 -7.36 11.96 3.69
N ALA A 81 -8.61 12.44 3.84
CA ALA A 81 -8.93 13.59 4.67
C ALA A 81 -8.64 13.34 6.16
N THR A 82 -8.92 12.14 6.69
CA THR A 82 -8.51 11.78 8.06
C THR A 82 -7.00 11.77 8.20
N GLY A 83 -6.27 11.29 7.18
CA GLY A 83 -4.82 11.36 7.12
C GLY A 83 -4.31 12.80 7.18
N MET A 84 -4.86 13.69 6.37
CA MET A 84 -4.52 15.14 6.40
C MET A 84 -4.79 15.75 7.78
N LEU A 85 -5.85 15.34 8.45
CA LEU A 85 -6.16 15.79 9.81
C LEU A 85 -5.09 15.32 10.81
N ILE A 86 -4.73 14.05 10.78
CA ILE A 86 -3.68 13.45 11.64
C ILE A 86 -2.35 14.17 11.40
N GLU A 87 -1.97 14.37 10.14
CA GLU A 87 -0.72 15.09 9.80
C GLU A 87 -0.73 16.49 10.39
N ARG A 88 -1.79 17.26 10.15
CA ARG A 88 -1.86 18.67 10.54
C ARG A 88 -1.94 18.88 12.05
N THR A 89 -2.61 17.99 12.77
CA THR A 89 -2.86 18.15 14.22
C THR A 89 -1.79 17.47 15.08
N MET A 90 -1.20 16.37 14.62
CA MET A 90 -0.30 15.55 15.41
C MET A 90 1.12 15.47 14.82
N LEU A 91 1.28 14.97 13.59
CA LEU A 91 2.61 14.73 13.01
C LEU A 91 3.40 16.02 12.79
N LYS A 92 2.74 17.09 12.36
CA LYS A 92 3.38 18.40 12.15
C LYS A 92 4.13 18.91 13.39
N GLN A 93 3.66 18.60 14.58
CA GLN A 93 4.30 19.02 15.84
C GLN A 93 5.62 18.27 16.09
N LEU A 94 5.78 17.10 15.47
CA LEU A 94 6.93 16.21 15.66
C LEU A 94 8.03 16.38 14.61
N TYR A 95 7.82 17.19 13.54
CA TYR A 95 8.79 17.32 12.43
C TYR A 95 10.18 17.82 12.87
N LYS A 96 10.26 18.53 13.98
CA LYS A 96 11.52 19.06 14.52
C LYS A 96 12.15 18.15 15.58
N LEU A 97 11.47 17.07 15.94
CA LEU A 97 11.93 16.11 16.94
C LEU A 97 12.59 14.91 16.25
N ASP A 98 13.17 14.02 17.05
CA ASP A 98 13.72 12.77 16.55
C ASP A 98 12.65 11.94 15.86
N HIS A 99 13.03 11.25 14.77
CA HIS A 99 12.12 10.42 13.96
C HIS A 99 11.41 9.31 14.78
N LEU A 100 11.98 8.90 15.92
CA LEU A 100 11.36 7.93 16.82
C LEU A 100 10.03 8.41 17.39
N TYR A 101 9.86 9.72 17.64
CA TYR A 101 8.58 10.25 18.13
C TYR A 101 7.46 10.10 17.11
N GLY A 102 7.76 10.33 15.82
CA GLY A 102 6.81 10.12 14.74
C GLY A 102 6.43 8.64 14.58
N LEU A 103 7.42 7.76 14.69
CA LEU A 103 7.21 6.31 14.66
C LEU A 103 6.31 5.84 15.80
N LEU A 104 6.62 6.25 17.05
CA LEU A 104 5.83 5.89 18.23
C LEU A 104 4.39 6.42 18.14
N LEU A 105 4.22 7.68 17.72
CA LEU A 105 2.89 8.26 17.52
C LEU A 105 2.07 7.46 16.49
N THR A 106 2.64 7.19 15.31
CA THR A 106 1.92 6.48 14.25
C THR A 106 1.62 5.03 14.62
N PHE A 107 2.51 4.38 15.36
CA PHE A 107 2.26 3.04 15.91
C PHE A 107 1.16 3.05 16.95
N GLY A 108 1.19 3.99 17.91
CA GLY A 108 0.13 4.15 18.91
C GLY A 108 -1.23 4.43 18.28
N LEU A 109 -1.29 5.32 17.28
CA LEU A 109 -2.53 5.60 16.53
C LEU A 109 -3.03 4.36 15.78
N ALA A 110 -2.16 3.57 15.19
CA ALA A 110 -2.53 2.32 14.53
C ALA A 110 -3.21 1.35 15.51
N LEU A 111 -2.64 1.18 16.70
CA LEU A 111 -3.22 0.32 17.74
C LEU A 111 -4.56 0.84 18.26
N ILE A 112 -4.70 2.15 18.44
CA ILE A 112 -5.96 2.78 18.86
C ILE A 112 -7.04 2.55 17.81
N ILE A 113 -6.76 2.85 16.54
CA ILE A 113 -7.72 2.66 15.45
C ILE A 113 -8.11 1.19 15.34
N GLN A 114 -7.14 0.27 15.33
CA GLN A 114 -7.40 -1.16 15.29
C GLN A 114 -8.24 -1.63 16.49
N GLY A 115 -7.92 -1.16 17.70
CA GLY A 115 -8.63 -1.50 18.93
C GLY A 115 -10.09 -1.04 18.91
N LEU A 116 -10.35 0.20 18.45
CA LEU A 116 -11.70 0.74 18.31
C LEU A 116 -12.54 -0.10 17.34
N PHE A 117 -12.00 -0.42 16.16
CA PHE A 117 -12.71 -1.24 15.17
C PHE A 117 -12.92 -2.68 15.65
N ARG A 118 -11.97 -3.23 16.39
CA ARG A 118 -12.11 -4.55 17.01
C ARG A 118 -13.18 -4.58 18.09
N HIS A 119 -13.30 -3.52 18.86
CA HIS A 119 -14.36 -3.38 19.88
C HIS A 119 -15.74 -3.32 19.23
N GLU A 120 -15.91 -2.54 18.16
CA GLU A 120 -17.21 -2.32 17.51
C GLU A 120 -17.65 -3.50 16.61
N PHE A 121 -16.71 -4.10 15.89
CA PHE A 121 -17.01 -5.10 14.85
C PHE A 121 -16.54 -6.52 15.20
N GLY A 122 -15.89 -6.70 16.34
CA GLY A 122 -15.31 -7.98 16.73
C GLY A 122 -14.05 -8.31 15.93
N SER A 123 -13.61 -9.57 16.03
CA SER A 123 -12.42 -10.07 15.31
C SER A 123 -12.77 -10.93 14.08
N SER A 124 -14.04 -11.19 13.83
CA SER A 124 -14.50 -11.98 12.69
C SER A 124 -14.45 -11.17 11.40
N GLY A 125 -14.03 -11.81 10.30
CA GLY A 125 -14.04 -11.18 9.00
C GLY A 125 -15.45 -10.98 8.46
N MET A 126 -15.73 -9.79 7.92
CA MET A 126 -17.00 -9.44 7.29
C MET A 126 -16.89 -9.59 5.77
N PRO A 127 -17.79 -10.36 5.13
CA PRO A 127 -17.74 -10.56 3.69
C PRO A 127 -18.15 -9.27 2.95
N TYR A 128 -17.40 -8.92 1.92
CA TYR A 128 -17.75 -7.87 0.97
C TYR A 128 -18.04 -8.51 -0.40
N PRO A 129 -19.19 -8.25 -1.03
CA PRO A 129 -19.55 -8.90 -2.27
C PRO A 129 -18.68 -8.42 -3.44
N VAL A 130 -18.33 -9.35 -4.33
CA VAL A 130 -17.68 -9.01 -5.60
C VAL A 130 -18.70 -8.25 -6.48
N PRO A 131 -18.32 -7.11 -7.10
CA PRO A 131 -19.20 -6.37 -8.01
C PRO A 131 -19.71 -7.27 -9.14
N GLU A 132 -20.99 -7.10 -9.52
CA GLU A 132 -21.66 -7.94 -10.53
C GLU A 132 -20.88 -8.05 -11.85
N VAL A 133 -20.30 -6.94 -12.31
CA VAL A 133 -19.51 -6.87 -13.56
C VAL A 133 -18.30 -7.80 -13.54
N PHE A 134 -17.77 -8.11 -12.37
CA PHE A 134 -16.59 -8.95 -12.17
C PHE A 134 -16.89 -10.34 -11.64
N LYS A 135 -18.15 -10.74 -11.59
CA LYS A 135 -18.51 -12.12 -11.27
C LYS A 135 -18.07 -13.08 -12.38
N GLY A 136 -17.65 -14.29 -11.97
CA GLY A 136 -17.15 -15.33 -12.87
C GLY A 136 -15.63 -15.27 -13.08
N ALA A 137 -15.17 -16.10 -14.02
CA ALA A 137 -13.76 -16.26 -14.33
C ALA A 137 -13.54 -16.35 -15.84
N TYR A 138 -12.37 -15.94 -16.29
CA TYR A 138 -11.88 -16.21 -17.63
C TYR A 138 -11.26 -17.60 -17.68
N ASN A 139 -11.64 -18.38 -18.68
CA ASN A 139 -10.98 -19.66 -18.96
C ASN A 139 -9.76 -19.39 -19.87
N THR A 140 -8.56 -19.55 -19.34
CA THR A 140 -7.30 -19.35 -20.07
C THR A 140 -6.78 -20.64 -20.70
N GLY A 141 -7.58 -21.72 -20.69
CA GLY A 141 -7.22 -23.04 -21.22
C GLY A 141 -6.46 -23.89 -20.22
N PHE A 142 -5.60 -23.33 -19.40
CA PHE A 142 -4.81 -24.02 -18.36
C PHE A 142 -5.24 -23.67 -16.92
N MET A 143 -5.96 -22.57 -16.71
CA MET A 143 -6.51 -22.18 -15.41
C MET A 143 -7.74 -21.28 -15.53
N PHE A 144 -8.52 -21.18 -14.45
CA PHE A 144 -9.58 -20.19 -14.30
C PHE A 144 -9.06 -18.95 -13.58
N LEU A 145 -9.08 -17.80 -14.26
CA LEU A 145 -8.71 -16.51 -13.71
C LEU A 145 -9.96 -15.74 -13.25
N PRO A 146 -10.22 -15.56 -11.95
CA PRO A 146 -11.35 -14.76 -11.49
C PRO A 146 -11.27 -13.33 -12.05
N LYS A 147 -12.36 -12.84 -12.65
CA LYS A 147 -12.41 -11.51 -13.28
C LYS A 147 -12.02 -10.38 -12.34
N TYR A 148 -12.47 -10.47 -11.08
CA TYR A 148 -12.14 -9.47 -10.07
C TYR A 148 -10.64 -9.40 -9.76
N ARG A 149 -9.97 -10.55 -9.71
CA ARG A 149 -8.51 -10.61 -9.48
C ARG A 149 -7.72 -10.00 -10.65
N ALA A 150 -8.17 -10.23 -11.88
CA ALA A 150 -7.59 -9.57 -13.05
C ALA A 150 -7.78 -8.05 -12.99
N TRP A 151 -8.98 -7.59 -12.59
CA TRP A 151 -9.27 -6.17 -12.36
C TRP A 151 -8.31 -5.54 -11.33
N VAL A 152 -8.08 -6.19 -10.19
CA VAL A 152 -7.17 -5.70 -9.14
C VAL A 152 -5.75 -5.47 -9.69
N ILE A 153 -5.23 -6.42 -10.48
CA ILE A 153 -3.89 -6.29 -11.08
C ILE A 153 -3.85 -5.09 -12.03
N VAL A 154 -4.84 -4.96 -12.93
CA VAL A 154 -4.88 -3.88 -13.91
C VAL A 154 -5.07 -2.53 -13.23
N ALA A 155 -6.00 -2.42 -12.28
CA ALA A 155 -6.26 -1.18 -11.56
C ALA A 155 -5.03 -0.74 -10.74
N SER A 156 -4.36 -1.67 -10.05
CA SER A 156 -3.15 -1.36 -9.30
C SER A 156 -2.03 -0.86 -10.21
N LEU A 157 -1.81 -1.49 -11.37
CA LEU A 157 -0.82 -1.02 -12.34
C LEU A 157 -1.14 0.38 -12.87
N ILE A 158 -2.40 0.66 -13.20
CA ILE A 158 -2.83 1.99 -13.68
C ILE A 158 -2.55 3.04 -12.60
N VAL A 159 -2.95 2.79 -11.34
CA VAL A 159 -2.75 3.73 -10.24
C VAL A 159 -1.26 3.92 -9.94
N CYS A 160 -0.48 2.84 -9.91
CA CYS A 160 0.95 2.90 -9.68
C CYS A 160 1.68 3.71 -10.77
N LEU A 161 1.41 3.43 -12.04
CA LEU A 161 2.03 4.13 -13.16
C LEU A 161 1.57 5.59 -13.27
N SER A 162 0.29 5.87 -12.99
CA SER A 162 -0.23 7.24 -12.95
C SER A 162 0.42 8.05 -11.84
N THR A 163 0.55 7.48 -10.64
CA THR A 163 1.22 8.13 -9.50
C THR A 163 2.70 8.37 -9.80
N TRP A 164 3.39 7.36 -10.34
CA TRP A 164 4.77 7.51 -10.79
C TRP A 164 4.90 8.65 -11.80
N TYR A 165 4.04 8.70 -12.83
CA TYR A 165 4.08 9.75 -13.84
C TYR A 165 3.87 11.15 -13.24
N VAL A 166 2.89 11.29 -12.35
CA VAL A 166 2.59 12.57 -11.69
C VAL A 166 3.78 13.04 -10.86
N ILE A 167 4.42 12.16 -10.10
CA ILE A 167 5.51 12.57 -9.20
C ILE A 167 6.86 12.69 -9.94
N GLU A 168 7.16 11.82 -10.92
CA GLU A 168 8.46 11.87 -11.60
C GLU A 168 8.50 12.84 -12.79
N ARG A 169 7.36 13.06 -13.45
CA ARG A 169 7.29 13.76 -14.73
C ARG A 169 6.57 15.11 -14.68
N THR A 170 6.00 15.53 -13.54
CA THR A 170 5.30 16.81 -13.42
C THR A 170 6.00 17.80 -12.50
N LYS A 171 5.60 19.09 -12.60
CA LYS A 171 6.09 20.16 -11.73
C LYS A 171 5.83 19.90 -10.25
N LEU A 172 4.73 19.18 -9.92
CA LEU A 172 4.39 18.83 -8.55
C LEU A 172 5.51 18.02 -7.90
N GLY A 173 6.00 16.98 -8.55
CA GLY A 173 7.09 16.18 -8.02
C GLY A 173 8.43 16.95 -7.95
N ALA A 174 8.69 17.88 -8.88
CA ALA A 174 9.86 18.75 -8.78
C ALA A 174 9.79 19.65 -7.53
N TYR A 175 8.64 20.22 -7.23
CA TYR A 175 8.43 21.02 -6.00
C TYR A 175 8.54 20.15 -4.73
N LEU A 176 8.03 18.91 -4.78
CA LEU A 176 8.15 17.98 -3.68
C LEU A 176 9.62 17.68 -3.36
N ARG A 177 10.43 17.32 -4.36
CA ARG A 177 11.87 17.06 -4.19
C ARG A 177 12.62 18.30 -3.70
N ALA A 178 12.37 19.45 -4.29
CA ALA A 178 12.99 20.69 -3.85
C ALA A 178 12.63 21.05 -2.38
N ALA A 179 11.39 20.78 -1.96
CA ALA A 179 10.94 21.06 -0.60
C ALA A 179 11.54 20.10 0.45
N THR A 180 11.97 18.90 0.06
CA THR A 180 12.70 18.00 0.98
C THR A 180 14.13 18.46 1.23
N GLU A 181 14.76 19.16 0.27
CA GLU A 181 16.11 19.69 0.41
C GLU A 181 16.13 21.05 1.12
N ASN A 182 15.32 21.99 0.67
CA ASN A 182 15.27 23.33 1.27
C ASN A 182 13.85 23.92 1.26
N PRO A 183 13.04 23.61 2.31
CA PRO A 183 11.65 24.10 2.40
C PRO A 183 11.52 25.61 2.40
N SER A 184 12.47 26.33 3.03
CA SER A 184 12.45 27.80 3.13
C SER A 184 12.70 28.46 1.79
N LEU A 185 13.62 27.93 0.99
CA LEU A 185 13.88 28.41 -0.36
C LEU A 185 12.67 28.25 -1.27
N VAL A 186 12.03 27.07 -1.22
CA VAL A 186 10.83 26.78 -2.01
C VAL A 186 9.66 27.71 -1.62
N GLN A 187 9.53 28.03 -0.32
CA GLN A 187 8.54 29.00 0.16
C GLN A 187 8.84 30.42 -0.34
N ALA A 188 10.10 30.82 -0.44
CA ALA A 188 10.50 32.11 -0.99
C ALA A 188 10.07 32.29 -2.45
N PHE A 189 9.96 31.19 -3.22
CA PHE A 189 9.42 31.18 -4.58
C PHE A 189 7.87 31.14 -4.62
N GLY A 190 7.18 31.34 -3.51
CA GLY A 190 5.72 31.43 -3.43
C GLY A 190 4.98 30.09 -3.30
N VAL A 191 5.69 28.97 -3.16
CA VAL A 191 5.07 27.65 -2.99
C VAL A 191 4.70 27.43 -1.52
N ASN A 192 3.44 27.11 -1.25
CA ASN A 192 2.99 26.80 0.10
C ASN A 192 3.38 25.37 0.50
N VAL A 193 4.62 25.21 0.99
CA VAL A 193 5.19 23.91 1.39
C VAL A 193 4.35 23.19 2.45
N PRO A 194 3.84 23.83 3.53
CA PRO A 194 2.98 23.15 4.49
C PRO A 194 1.72 22.53 3.88
N ARG A 195 1.04 23.26 2.99
CA ARG A 195 -0.13 22.71 2.27
C ARG A 195 0.25 21.53 1.38
N MET A 196 1.37 21.64 0.69
CA MET A 196 1.87 20.59 -0.20
C MET A 196 2.17 19.30 0.58
N ILE A 197 2.81 19.40 1.74
CA ILE A 197 3.06 18.27 2.64
C ILE A 197 1.74 17.61 3.06
N THR A 198 0.77 18.38 3.58
CA THR A 198 -0.52 17.86 4.03
C THR A 198 -1.27 17.15 2.90
N LEU A 199 -1.32 17.75 1.71
CA LEU A 199 -2.00 17.15 0.56
C LEU A 199 -1.32 15.85 0.09
N THR A 200 0.01 15.83 0.07
CA THR A 200 0.76 14.64 -0.34
C THR A 200 0.65 13.53 0.70
N TYR A 201 0.65 13.85 1.98
CA TYR A 201 0.36 12.89 3.03
C TYR A 201 -1.04 12.30 2.85
N GLY A 202 -2.06 13.14 2.69
CA GLY A 202 -3.43 12.69 2.42
C GLY A 202 -3.58 11.85 1.15
N PHE A 203 -2.82 12.17 0.10
CA PHE A 203 -2.78 11.37 -1.12
C PHE A 203 -2.17 9.98 -0.87
N GLY A 204 -1.03 9.89 -0.18
CA GLY A 204 -0.43 8.60 0.20
C GLY A 204 -1.37 7.74 1.05
N VAL A 205 -2.07 8.36 2.01
CA VAL A 205 -3.12 7.70 2.82
C VAL A 205 -4.30 7.26 1.94
N GLY A 206 -4.70 8.08 0.97
CA GLY A 206 -5.72 7.74 -0.01
C GLY A 206 -5.36 6.51 -0.84
N LEU A 207 -4.09 6.33 -1.22
CA LEU A 207 -3.62 5.12 -1.90
C LEU A 207 -3.76 3.88 -1.04
N ALA A 208 -3.47 3.97 0.27
CA ALA A 208 -3.72 2.85 1.20
C ALA A 208 -5.21 2.52 1.29
N ALA A 209 -6.06 3.53 1.42
CA ALA A 209 -7.49 3.34 1.46
C ALA A 209 -8.05 2.73 0.15
N PHE A 210 -7.55 3.18 -1.00
CA PHE A 210 -7.88 2.60 -2.30
C PHE A 210 -7.52 1.11 -2.36
N ALA A 211 -6.33 0.73 -1.90
CA ALA A 211 -5.93 -0.66 -1.77
C ALA A 211 -6.88 -1.44 -0.84
N GLY A 212 -7.33 -0.81 0.27
CA GLY A 212 -8.31 -1.39 1.20
C GLY A 212 -9.67 -1.68 0.55
N VAL A 213 -10.20 -0.76 -0.24
CA VAL A 213 -11.45 -0.98 -1.00
C VAL A 213 -11.30 -2.15 -1.96
N MET A 214 -10.18 -2.22 -2.69
CA MET A 214 -9.91 -3.33 -3.62
C MET A 214 -9.68 -4.67 -2.92
N ALA A 215 -9.16 -4.65 -1.70
CA ALA A 215 -8.91 -5.84 -0.92
C ALA A 215 -10.18 -6.44 -0.30
N ALA A 216 -11.18 -5.62 0.00
CA ALA A 216 -12.40 -6.04 0.69
C ALA A 216 -13.11 -7.25 0.05
N PRO A 217 -13.28 -7.34 -1.29
CA PRO A 217 -13.90 -8.52 -1.93
C PRO A 217 -13.00 -9.76 -1.97
N ILE A 218 -11.70 -9.65 -1.69
CA ILE A 218 -10.73 -10.77 -1.74
C ILE A 218 -10.48 -11.34 -0.34
N TYR A 219 -10.23 -10.46 0.65
CA TYR A 219 -9.73 -10.82 1.97
C TYR A 219 -10.76 -10.48 3.03
N GLN A 220 -11.91 -10.61 3.07
CA GLN A 220 -12.84 -10.25 4.14
C GLN A 220 -12.39 -9.04 4.99
N VAL A 221 -13.28 -8.13 5.27
CA VAL A 221 -12.98 -6.92 6.05
C VAL A 221 -12.85 -7.28 7.52
N ASN A 222 -11.67 -7.12 8.09
CA ASN A 222 -11.42 -7.42 9.51
C ASN A 222 -10.46 -6.40 10.14
N PRO A 223 -10.49 -6.21 11.47
CA PRO A 223 -9.67 -5.20 12.13
C PRO A 223 -8.16 -5.47 12.11
N THR A 224 -7.70 -6.70 11.85
CA THR A 224 -6.27 -7.04 11.84
C THR A 224 -5.63 -6.92 10.47
N MET A 225 -6.42 -6.82 9.38
CA MET A 225 -5.92 -6.85 8.01
C MET A 225 -4.82 -5.81 7.72
N GLY A 226 -4.83 -4.69 8.43
CA GLY A 226 -3.80 -3.65 8.31
C GLY A 226 -2.50 -4.02 9.02
N ALA A 227 -2.60 -4.62 10.21
CA ALA A 227 -1.45 -5.05 10.97
C ALA A 227 -0.72 -6.23 10.30
N ASP A 228 -1.47 -7.12 9.65
CA ASP A 228 -0.92 -8.30 8.97
C ASP A 228 -0.05 -7.91 7.77
N ILE A 229 -0.43 -6.84 7.05
CA ILE A 229 0.25 -6.45 5.80
C ILE A 229 1.35 -5.40 5.99
N ILE A 230 1.27 -4.53 7.02
CA ILE A 230 2.15 -3.36 7.13
C ILE A 230 3.62 -3.72 7.26
N ILE A 231 3.94 -4.83 7.92
CA ILE A 231 5.33 -5.29 8.11
C ILE A 231 5.95 -5.69 6.76
N VAL A 232 5.19 -6.39 5.92
CA VAL A 232 5.61 -6.76 4.56
C VAL A 232 5.76 -5.52 3.68
N VAL A 233 4.80 -4.61 3.72
CA VAL A 233 4.85 -3.34 2.99
C VAL A 233 6.08 -2.52 3.37
N PHE A 234 6.43 -2.52 4.65
CA PHE A 234 7.63 -1.87 5.14
C PHE A 234 8.90 -2.51 4.56
N ALA A 235 8.98 -3.85 4.56
CA ALA A 235 10.09 -4.57 3.94
C ALA A 235 10.20 -4.23 2.44
N VAL A 236 9.08 -4.15 1.71
CA VAL A 236 9.05 -3.76 0.29
C VAL A 236 9.64 -2.37 0.08
N VAL A 237 9.25 -1.37 0.90
CA VAL A 237 9.77 0.00 0.80
C VAL A 237 11.27 0.06 1.11
N VAL A 238 11.73 -0.69 2.10
CA VAL A 238 13.15 -0.76 2.46
C VAL A 238 13.96 -1.41 1.33
N ILE A 239 13.51 -2.54 0.81
CA ILE A 239 14.16 -3.24 -0.32
C ILE A 239 14.17 -2.35 -1.56
N GLY A 240 13.03 -1.72 -1.88
CA GLY A 240 12.89 -0.81 -3.02
C GLY A 240 13.75 0.45 -2.92
N GLY A 241 14.04 0.86 -1.70
CA GLY A 241 14.72 2.12 -1.35
C GLY A 241 13.73 3.15 -0.85
N MET A 242 13.91 3.58 0.39
CA MET A 242 13.01 4.53 1.07
C MET A 242 12.89 5.84 0.28
N GLY A 243 11.63 6.18 -0.09
CA GLY A 243 11.33 7.36 -0.91
C GLY A 243 11.45 7.15 -2.43
N SER A 244 11.87 5.97 -2.92
CA SER A 244 11.90 5.64 -4.34
C SER A 244 10.53 5.10 -4.80
N ILE A 245 9.83 5.89 -5.62
CA ILE A 245 8.51 5.54 -6.13
C ILE A 245 8.56 4.33 -7.06
N MET A 246 9.48 4.37 -8.04
CA MET A 246 9.67 3.24 -8.95
C MET A 246 10.18 2.00 -8.20
N GLY A 247 11.06 2.21 -7.20
CA GLY A 247 11.52 1.14 -6.31
C GLY A 247 10.37 0.45 -5.59
N ALA A 248 9.46 1.19 -4.99
CA ALA A 248 8.30 0.64 -4.29
C ALA A 248 7.40 -0.19 -5.23
N ILE A 249 7.16 0.29 -6.46
CA ILE A 249 6.32 -0.41 -7.46
C ILE A 249 6.99 -1.72 -7.89
N LEU A 250 8.23 -1.65 -8.38
CA LEU A 250 8.94 -2.82 -8.92
C LEU A 250 9.18 -3.88 -7.84
N THR A 251 9.57 -3.44 -6.64
CA THR A 251 9.82 -4.35 -5.52
C THR A 251 8.51 -4.96 -5.02
N GLY A 252 7.43 -4.20 -4.96
CA GLY A 252 6.12 -4.71 -4.54
C GLY A 252 5.62 -5.84 -5.43
N PHE A 253 5.57 -5.63 -6.75
CA PHE A 253 5.20 -6.68 -7.70
C PHE A 253 6.21 -7.82 -7.72
N GLY A 254 7.51 -7.52 -7.71
CA GLY A 254 8.57 -8.52 -7.72
C GLY A 254 8.55 -9.45 -6.52
N LEU A 255 8.40 -8.91 -5.30
CA LEU A 255 8.32 -9.71 -4.08
C LEU A 255 7.04 -10.52 -3.99
N GLY A 256 5.91 -9.99 -4.50
CA GLY A 256 4.70 -10.79 -4.64
C GLY A 256 4.90 -12.01 -5.53
N LEU A 257 5.57 -11.86 -6.67
CA LEU A 257 5.91 -12.98 -7.55
C LEU A 257 6.88 -13.98 -6.87
N VAL A 258 7.90 -13.48 -6.17
CA VAL A 258 8.83 -14.33 -5.40
C VAL A 258 8.09 -15.11 -4.32
N GLU A 259 7.18 -14.49 -3.57
CA GLU A 259 6.33 -15.18 -2.60
C GLU A 259 5.49 -16.27 -3.26
N GLY A 260 4.87 -15.97 -4.41
CA GLY A 260 4.11 -16.96 -5.19
C GLY A 260 4.95 -18.15 -5.65
N LEU A 261 6.15 -17.89 -6.17
CA LEU A 261 7.10 -18.95 -6.55
C LEU A 261 7.54 -19.75 -5.33
N THR A 262 7.85 -19.10 -4.22
CA THR A 262 8.28 -19.79 -2.99
C THR A 262 7.18 -20.71 -2.48
N LYS A 263 5.90 -20.33 -2.59
CA LYS A 263 4.76 -21.20 -2.24
C LYS A 263 4.69 -22.47 -3.08
N VAL A 264 5.22 -22.47 -4.30
CA VAL A 264 5.25 -23.65 -5.16
C VAL A 264 6.37 -24.61 -4.76
N PHE A 265 7.59 -24.08 -4.55
CA PHE A 265 8.79 -24.90 -4.35
C PHE A 265 9.08 -25.20 -2.88
N TYR A 266 8.81 -24.24 -2.00
CA TYR A 266 9.07 -24.37 -0.56
C TYR A 266 8.03 -23.57 0.26
N PRO A 267 6.81 -24.11 0.42
CA PRO A 267 5.67 -23.41 1.02
C PRO A 267 5.95 -22.82 2.41
N GLU A 268 6.74 -23.52 3.23
CA GLU A 268 7.07 -23.14 4.60
C GLU A 268 7.86 -21.84 4.70
N ALA A 269 8.67 -21.51 3.69
CA ALA A 269 9.44 -20.27 3.65
C ALA A 269 8.70 -19.09 2.99
N SER A 270 7.50 -19.30 2.49
CA SER A 270 6.79 -18.29 1.69
C SER A 270 6.51 -16.98 2.45
N SER A 271 6.24 -17.06 3.74
CA SER A 271 6.05 -15.87 4.60
C SER A 271 7.36 -15.20 5.03
N THR A 272 8.48 -15.92 4.96
CA THR A 272 9.79 -15.48 5.48
C THR A 272 10.71 -14.98 4.36
N VAL A 273 10.49 -15.42 3.12
CA VAL A 273 11.38 -15.14 1.98
C VAL A 273 11.58 -13.63 1.75
N ILE A 274 10.55 -12.83 1.94
CA ILE A 274 10.61 -11.35 1.79
C ILE A 274 11.61 -10.75 2.79
N PHE A 275 11.60 -11.23 4.03
CA PHE A 275 12.51 -10.76 5.09
C PHE A 275 13.94 -11.26 4.89
N ILE A 276 14.13 -12.45 4.33
CA ILE A 276 15.45 -12.96 3.94
C ILE A 276 16.04 -12.06 2.84
N ILE A 277 15.25 -11.74 1.81
CA ILE A 277 15.67 -10.83 0.73
C ILE A 277 15.97 -9.44 1.30
N MET A 278 15.13 -8.93 2.21
CA MET A 278 15.36 -7.64 2.88
C MET A 278 16.72 -7.63 3.58
N THR A 279 17.04 -8.67 4.36
CA THR A 279 18.32 -8.77 5.06
C THR A 279 19.49 -8.78 4.09
N ILE A 280 19.41 -9.56 3.01
CA ILE A 280 20.47 -9.64 1.99
C ILE A 280 20.65 -8.26 1.31
N VAL A 281 19.56 -7.61 0.91
CA VAL A 281 19.62 -6.31 0.25
C VAL A 281 20.23 -5.26 1.17
N LEU A 282 19.84 -5.21 2.44
CA LEU A 282 20.39 -4.26 3.41
C LEU A 282 21.88 -4.47 3.68
N LEU A 283 22.36 -5.72 3.67
CA LEU A 283 23.78 -6.02 3.83
C LEU A 283 24.62 -5.59 2.62
N ILE A 284 24.06 -5.71 1.40
CA ILE A 284 24.78 -5.40 0.15
C ILE A 284 24.62 -3.93 -0.23
N LYS A 285 23.38 -3.39 -0.10
CA LYS A 285 23.01 -2.04 -0.49
C LYS A 285 22.06 -1.41 0.54
N PRO A 286 22.60 -0.80 1.61
CA PRO A 286 21.79 -0.25 2.72
C PRO A 286 20.75 0.79 2.31
N ALA A 287 20.96 1.48 1.17
CA ALA A 287 20.00 2.44 0.62
C ALA A 287 18.81 1.78 -0.11
N GLY A 288 18.78 0.44 -0.23
CA GLY A 288 17.81 -0.29 -1.05
C GLY A 288 18.19 -0.33 -2.54
N LEU A 289 17.46 -1.12 -3.32
CA LEU A 289 17.82 -1.38 -4.74
C LEU A 289 17.79 -0.13 -5.61
N PHE A 290 16.87 0.79 -5.36
CA PHE A 290 16.67 2.03 -6.13
C PHE A 290 16.88 3.29 -5.27
N GLY A 291 17.38 3.14 -4.04
CA GLY A 291 17.71 4.26 -3.18
C GLY A 291 19.00 4.96 -3.61
N THR A 292 19.06 6.28 -3.44
CA THR A 292 20.29 7.09 -3.60
C THR A 292 21.03 7.13 -2.27
N GLN A 293 22.30 6.74 -2.27
CA GLN A 293 23.19 7.02 -1.13
C GLN A 293 23.41 8.54 -1.09
N LYS A 294 22.98 9.16 0.00
CA LYS A 294 23.34 10.55 0.33
C LYS A 294 24.66 10.58 1.06
#